data_e36fa844f8fa56be745344f9b7dda4d2
#
_entry.id   e36fa844f8fa56be745344f9b7dda4d2
#
_cell.length_a   1.000
_cell.length_b   1.000
_cell.length_c   1.000
_cell.angle_alpha   90.00
_cell.angle_beta   90.00
_cell.angle_gamma   90.00
#
_symmetry.space_group_name_H-M   'P 1'
#
loop_
_entity.id
_entity.type
_entity.pdbx_description
1 polymer ?
#
loop_
_entity_poly.entity_id
_entity_poly.type
_entity_poly.pdbx_seq_one_letter_code
_entity_poly.pdbx_strand_id
1 'polypeptide(L)'
;IRLPKDSKLRNTVVITNPLGEDTSVMRTSLLPSMCEIMASNYNNRNASVCLFEMGNEYLPKGGELPEEPARMCFGMYGAQYDFYSMKGIIEKLLDTLGIVGAEYEPCKGTSENFGEAPAFHPGRCAEVFKDGVAIGIFGELHPETLENYGIGVKAYAAKLNLPEMMAASIQKVYKPLPKYPATTRDLAVVCDEDIPVAHLEKAIS
;
A
#
# COMPACT_ATOMS: atom_id res chain seq x y z
N ILE A 1 -11.60 7.05 7.21
CA ILE A 1 -10.34 6.51 7.74
C ILE A 1 -9.82 7.34 8.91
N ARG A 2 -8.90 6.77 9.68
CA ARG A 2 -8.28 7.41 10.84
C ARG A 2 -7.22 8.43 10.38
N LEU A 3 -7.60 9.70 10.24
CA LEU A 3 -6.68 10.78 9.88
C LEU A 3 -6.58 11.82 11.00
N PRO A 4 -5.38 12.33 11.33
CA PRO A 4 -5.19 13.47 12.22
C PRO A 4 -6.03 14.69 11.76
N LYS A 5 -6.38 15.57 12.71
CA LYS A 5 -7.19 16.77 12.38
C LYS A 5 -6.47 17.74 11.44
N ASP A 6 -5.16 17.77 11.52
CA ASP A 6 -4.24 18.62 10.74
C ASP A 6 -3.70 17.91 9.47
N SER A 7 -4.20 16.71 9.15
CA SER A 7 -3.78 15.98 7.97
C SER A 7 -4.06 16.76 6.68
N LYS A 8 -3.06 16.87 5.82
CA LYS A 8 -3.18 17.48 4.49
C LYS A 8 -4.24 16.80 3.61
N LEU A 9 -4.52 15.51 3.85
CA LEU A 9 -5.56 14.76 3.14
C LEU A 9 -6.99 15.23 3.47
N ARG A 10 -7.16 16.09 4.48
CA ARG A 10 -8.46 16.74 4.78
C ARG A 10 -8.70 18.00 3.95
N ASN A 11 -7.67 18.53 3.31
CA ASN A 11 -7.82 19.64 2.38
C ASN A 11 -8.25 19.07 1.02
N THR A 12 -9.50 19.29 0.64
CA THR A 12 -10.12 18.71 -0.55
C THR A 12 -10.44 19.77 -1.60
N VAL A 13 -10.49 19.36 -2.86
CA VAL A 13 -11.03 20.19 -3.94
C VAL A 13 -12.55 20.12 -3.92
N VAL A 14 -13.20 21.27 -3.84
CA VAL A 14 -14.67 21.38 -3.82
C VAL A 14 -15.19 21.51 -5.26
N ILE A 15 -16.21 20.71 -5.59
CA ILE A 15 -16.88 20.74 -6.90
C ILE A 15 -17.89 21.89 -6.90
N THR A 16 -17.85 22.76 -7.92
CA THR A 16 -18.67 23.97 -8.00
C THR A 16 -20.17 23.68 -8.11
N ASN A 17 -20.54 22.59 -8.80
CA ASN A 17 -21.94 22.18 -9.04
C ASN A 17 -22.11 20.67 -8.80
N PRO A 18 -22.02 20.22 -7.53
CA PRO A 18 -22.11 18.80 -7.21
C PRO A 18 -23.53 18.29 -7.42
N LEU A 19 -23.66 16.98 -7.68
CA LEU A 19 -24.98 16.30 -7.76
C LEU A 19 -25.63 16.12 -6.38
N GLY A 20 -24.87 16.19 -5.29
CA GLY A 20 -25.32 16.08 -3.91
C GLY A 20 -24.20 16.40 -2.94
N GLU A 21 -24.51 16.58 -1.66
CA GLU A 21 -23.52 16.89 -0.61
C GLU A 21 -22.46 15.78 -0.51
N ASP A 22 -22.84 14.52 -0.62
CA ASP A 22 -21.95 13.37 -0.54
C ASP A 22 -20.94 13.29 -1.70
N THR A 23 -21.19 14.03 -2.79
CA THR A 23 -20.33 14.06 -3.98
C THR A 23 -19.76 15.48 -4.23
N SER A 24 -19.70 16.29 -3.18
CA SER A 24 -19.31 17.71 -3.28
C SER A 24 -17.80 17.96 -3.29
N VAL A 25 -16.99 16.94 -2.99
CA VAL A 25 -15.53 17.04 -2.91
C VAL A 25 -14.84 15.94 -3.72
N MET A 26 -13.66 16.27 -4.25
CA MET A 26 -12.80 15.27 -4.89
C MET A 26 -11.99 14.52 -3.82
N ARG A 27 -11.76 13.23 -4.04
CA ARG A 27 -11.00 12.36 -3.13
C ARG A 27 -9.51 12.72 -3.12
N THR A 28 -8.93 12.79 -1.94
CA THR A 28 -7.49 12.99 -1.72
C THR A 28 -6.74 11.69 -1.47
N SER A 29 -7.47 10.57 -1.34
CA SER A 29 -6.93 9.23 -1.19
C SER A 29 -7.92 8.20 -1.72
N LEU A 30 -7.43 7.09 -2.28
CA LEU A 30 -8.25 5.95 -2.71
C LEU A 30 -8.65 5.05 -1.52
N LEU A 31 -7.94 5.10 -0.41
CA LEU A 31 -8.15 4.21 0.72
C LEU A 31 -9.56 4.29 1.34
N PRO A 32 -10.19 5.47 1.50
CA PRO A 32 -11.58 5.56 1.97
C PRO A 32 -12.55 4.79 1.07
N SER A 33 -12.49 5.00 -0.24
CA SER A 33 -13.36 4.31 -1.21
C SER A 33 -13.17 2.79 -1.17
N MET A 34 -11.92 2.34 -1.04
CA MET A 34 -11.62 0.91 -0.88
C MET A 34 -12.23 0.34 0.41
N CYS A 35 -12.16 1.07 1.53
CA CYS A 35 -12.80 0.68 2.79
C CYS A 35 -14.33 0.61 2.65
N GLU A 36 -14.96 1.55 1.96
CA GLU A 36 -16.40 1.55 1.69
C GLU A 36 -16.83 0.32 0.87
N ILE A 37 -16.07 -0.03 -0.18
CA ILE A 37 -16.36 -1.21 -1.00
C ILE A 37 -16.15 -2.49 -0.20
N MET A 38 -15.10 -2.58 0.62
CA MET A 38 -14.91 -3.71 1.54
C MET A 38 -16.06 -3.82 2.54
N ALA A 39 -16.50 -2.71 3.13
CA ALA A 39 -17.62 -2.67 4.06
C ALA A 39 -18.93 -3.12 3.41
N SER A 40 -19.22 -2.67 2.19
CA SER A 40 -20.38 -3.09 1.42
C SER A 40 -20.38 -4.61 1.17
N ASN A 41 -19.24 -5.17 0.79
CA ASN A 41 -19.09 -6.62 0.62
C ASN A 41 -19.27 -7.37 1.94
N TYR A 42 -18.70 -6.87 3.04
CA TYR A 42 -18.83 -7.46 4.36
C TYR A 42 -20.30 -7.48 4.82
N ASN A 43 -21.02 -6.37 4.65
CA ASN A 43 -22.43 -6.25 4.97
C ASN A 43 -23.31 -7.18 4.11
N ASN A 44 -22.90 -7.46 2.88
CA ASN A 44 -23.53 -8.44 2.00
C ASN A 44 -23.13 -9.90 2.32
N ARG A 45 -22.43 -10.12 3.45
CA ARG A 45 -22.00 -11.44 3.95
C ARG A 45 -21.04 -12.19 3.02
N ASN A 46 -20.29 -11.49 2.18
CA ASN A 46 -19.20 -12.10 1.46
C ASN A 46 -18.10 -12.49 2.48
N ALA A 47 -17.79 -13.78 2.55
CA ALA A 47 -16.85 -14.32 3.54
C ALA A 47 -15.42 -13.82 3.35
N SER A 48 -15.05 -13.47 2.13
CA SER A 48 -13.75 -12.92 1.77
C SER A 48 -13.82 -12.07 0.52
N VAL A 49 -12.93 -11.09 0.42
CA VAL A 49 -12.71 -10.30 -0.80
C VAL A 49 -11.21 -10.07 -1.02
N CYS A 50 -10.82 -9.89 -2.27
CA CYS A 50 -9.53 -9.38 -2.68
C CYS A 50 -9.76 -8.46 -3.88
N LEU A 51 -9.58 -7.16 -3.69
CA LEU A 51 -9.99 -6.11 -4.61
C LEU A 51 -8.81 -5.22 -4.93
N PHE A 52 -8.85 -4.58 -6.10
CA PHE A 52 -7.95 -3.47 -6.43
C PHE A 52 -8.71 -2.40 -7.22
N GLU A 53 -8.20 -1.18 -7.12
CA GLU A 53 -8.65 -0.02 -7.90
C GLU A 53 -7.45 0.75 -8.41
N MET A 54 -7.51 1.24 -9.64
CA MET A 54 -6.61 2.24 -10.18
C MET A 54 -7.38 3.52 -10.43
N GLY A 55 -6.85 4.64 -9.96
CA GLY A 55 -7.52 5.92 -10.13
C GLY A 55 -6.65 7.09 -9.68
N ASN A 56 -7.17 8.30 -9.86
CA ASN A 56 -6.48 9.52 -9.45
C ASN A 56 -6.92 9.97 -8.05
N GLU A 57 -5.98 10.53 -7.32
CA GLU A 57 -6.20 11.40 -6.16
C GLU A 57 -6.15 12.85 -6.63
N TYR A 58 -6.85 13.75 -5.94
CA TYR A 58 -6.93 15.16 -6.31
C TYR A 58 -6.40 16.02 -5.17
N LEU A 59 -5.16 16.49 -5.32
CA LEU A 59 -4.45 17.21 -4.28
C LEU A 59 -4.45 18.71 -4.58
N PRO A 60 -5.06 19.55 -3.70
CA PRO A 60 -5.14 21.00 -3.94
C PRO A 60 -3.78 21.66 -4.04
N LYS A 61 -3.63 22.57 -4.98
CA LYS A 61 -2.39 23.32 -5.28
C LYS A 61 -2.65 24.83 -5.32
N GLY A 62 -3.10 25.38 -4.19
CA GLY A 62 -3.06 26.82 -3.91
C GLY A 62 -3.62 27.78 -4.98
N GLY A 63 -4.82 27.52 -5.54
CA GLY A 63 -5.45 28.38 -6.53
C GLY A 63 -5.23 27.99 -8.01
N GLU A 64 -4.45 26.95 -8.25
CA GLU A 64 -4.27 26.29 -9.54
C GLU A 64 -5.14 25.02 -9.64
N LEU A 65 -5.14 24.38 -10.82
CA LEU A 65 -5.71 23.05 -10.96
C LEU A 65 -5.00 22.07 -10.00
N PRO A 66 -5.75 21.13 -9.37
CA PRO A 66 -5.16 20.17 -8.46
C PRO A 66 -4.12 19.28 -9.16
N GLU A 67 -3.18 18.74 -8.39
CA GLU A 67 -2.40 17.61 -8.86
C GLU A 67 -3.29 16.36 -8.87
N GLU A 68 -3.15 15.56 -9.92
CA GLU A 68 -3.95 14.35 -10.15
C GLU A 68 -3.07 13.10 -10.24
N PRO A 69 -2.30 12.76 -9.19
CA PRO A 69 -1.43 11.60 -9.25
C PRO A 69 -2.24 10.30 -9.33
N ALA A 70 -1.86 9.45 -10.28
CA ALA A 70 -2.44 8.13 -10.42
C ALA A 70 -1.94 7.20 -9.28
N ARG A 71 -2.87 6.44 -8.71
CA ARG A 71 -2.63 5.51 -7.61
C ARG A 71 -3.24 4.15 -7.88
N MET A 72 -2.69 3.13 -7.24
CA MET A 72 -3.30 1.81 -7.16
C MET A 72 -3.57 1.51 -5.68
N CYS A 73 -4.78 1.08 -5.38
CA CYS A 73 -5.20 0.70 -4.03
C CYS A 73 -5.67 -0.76 -4.04
N PHE A 74 -5.25 -1.51 -3.02
CA PHE A 74 -5.71 -2.87 -2.78
C PHE A 74 -6.46 -2.93 -1.46
N GLY A 75 -7.44 -3.84 -1.39
CA GLY A 75 -8.16 -4.15 -0.17
C GLY A 75 -8.50 -5.63 -0.11
N MET A 76 -8.29 -6.27 1.04
CA MET A 76 -8.68 -7.66 1.24
C MET A 76 -9.09 -7.93 2.68
N TYR A 77 -10.02 -8.85 2.83
CA TYR A 77 -10.33 -9.51 4.10
C TYR A 77 -10.77 -10.95 3.86
N GLY A 78 -10.64 -11.79 4.87
CA GLY A 78 -11.00 -13.22 4.86
C GLY A 78 -10.03 -14.01 5.72
N ALA A 79 -10.47 -15.17 6.21
CA ALA A 79 -9.68 -16.01 7.13
C ALA A 79 -8.35 -16.52 6.52
N GLN A 80 -8.28 -16.57 5.19
CA GLN A 80 -7.09 -17.02 4.45
C GLN A 80 -6.05 -15.92 4.24
N TYR A 81 -6.38 -14.65 4.54
CA TYR A 81 -5.50 -13.53 4.27
C TYR A 81 -4.85 -12.99 5.54
N ASP A 82 -3.59 -12.60 5.39
CA ASP A 82 -2.77 -11.98 6.41
C ASP A 82 -1.89 -10.85 5.84
N PHE A 83 -1.01 -10.30 6.67
CA PHE A 83 -0.03 -9.30 6.25
C PHE A 83 0.86 -9.79 5.10
N TYR A 84 1.30 -11.06 5.16
CA TYR A 84 2.18 -11.63 4.15
C TYR A 84 1.45 -11.92 2.84
N SER A 85 0.16 -12.17 2.87
CA SER A 85 -0.68 -12.28 1.67
C SER A 85 -0.67 -10.96 0.89
N MET A 86 -0.84 -9.80 1.57
CA MET A 86 -0.75 -8.49 0.94
C MET A 86 0.67 -8.22 0.43
N LYS A 87 1.69 -8.50 1.24
CA LYS A 87 3.09 -8.36 0.85
C LYS A 87 3.40 -9.15 -0.42
N GLY A 88 2.96 -10.42 -0.48
CA GLY A 88 3.17 -11.29 -1.65
C GLY A 88 2.51 -10.80 -2.93
N ILE A 89 1.32 -10.17 -2.84
CA ILE A 89 0.68 -9.51 -3.99
C ILE A 89 1.55 -8.35 -4.49
N ILE A 90 2.05 -7.51 -3.59
CA ILE A 90 2.91 -6.37 -3.94
C ILE A 90 4.21 -6.87 -4.56
N GLU A 91 4.88 -7.83 -3.94
CA GLU A 91 6.12 -8.43 -4.46
C GLU A 91 5.92 -9.00 -5.86
N LYS A 92 4.81 -9.72 -6.08
CA LYS A 92 4.49 -10.29 -7.39
C LYS A 92 4.22 -9.22 -8.44
N LEU A 93 3.54 -8.13 -8.06
CA LEU A 93 3.30 -6.98 -8.94
C LEU A 93 4.62 -6.32 -9.33
N LEU A 94 5.48 -6.02 -8.35
CA LEU A 94 6.79 -5.40 -8.58
C LEU A 94 7.69 -6.28 -9.47
N ASP A 95 7.74 -7.59 -9.18
CA ASP A 95 8.44 -8.54 -10.05
C ASP A 95 7.90 -8.53 -11.47
N THR A 96 6.59 -8.51 -11.65
CA THR A 96 5.96 -8.47 -12.97
C THR A 96 6.35 -7.23 -13.76
N LEU A 97 6.46 -6.08 -13.09
CA LEU A 97 6.91 -4.81 -13.66
C LEU A 97 8.43 -4.70 -13.84
N GLY A 98 9.19 -5.72 -13.41
CA GLY A 98 10.65 -5.72 -13.48
C GLY A 98 11.32 -4.85 -12.40
N ILE A 99 10.57 -4.43 -11.37
CA ILE A 99 11.10 -3.66 -10.25
C ILE A 99 11.75 -4.62 -9.26
N VAL A 100 13.06 -4.72 -9.32
CA VAL A 100 13.87 -5.63 -8.50
C VAL A 100 14.54 -4.85 -7.38
N GLY A 101 14.71 -5.48 -6.21
CA GLY A 101 15.40 -4.88 -5.07
C GLY A 101 14.57 -3.79 -4.39
N ALA A 102 13.25 -3.95 -4.31
CA ALA A 102 12.42 -3.13 -3.46
C ALA A 102 12.72 -3.41 -1.98
N GLU A 103 12.80 -2.36 -1.18
CA GLU A 103 13.06 -2.42 0.25
C GLU A 103 11.74 -2.19 1.02
N TYR A 104 11.59 -2.85 2.18
CA TYR A 104 10.40 -2.78 3.02
C TYR A 104 10.77 -2.28 4.41
N GLU A 105 10.23 -1.15 4.81
CA GLU A 105 10.52 -0.53 6.10
C GLU A 105 9.27 -0.52 6.99
N PRO A 106 9.40 -0.87 8.29
CA PRO A 106 8.28 -0.81 9.21
C PRO A 106 7.70 0.60 9.34
N CYS A 107 6.39 0.72 9.13
CA CYS A 107 5.65 1.96 9.37
C CYS A 107 5.00 1.91 10.77
N LYS A 108 5.38 2.84 11.66
CA LYS A 108 4.89 2.87 13.06
C LYS A 108 3.63 3.74 13.24
N GLY A 109 2.76 3.81 12.22
CA GLY A 109 1.52 4.60 12.26
C GLY A 109 1.70 6.07 11.90
N THR A 110 2.91 6.47 11.51
CA THR A 110 3.24 7.81 10.97
C THR A 110 4.18 7.63 9.79
N SER A 111 4.04 8.47 8.78
CA SER A 111 4.90 8.48 7.60
C SER A 111 5.01 9.90 7.07
N GLU A 112 6.20 10.25 6.60
CA GLU A 112 6.44 11.50 5.87
C GLU A 112 5.95 11.39 4.42
N ASN A 113 5.88 10.15 3.88
CA ASN A 113 5.54 9.86 2.49
C ASN A 113 4.04 9.60 2.30
N PHE A 114 3.38 9.02 3.33
CA PHE A 114 2.00 8.57 3.23
C PHE A 114 1.15 9.11 4.38
N GLY A 115 0.31 10.10 4.08
CA GLY A 115 -0.62 10.69 5.04
C GLY A 115 -1.66 9.71 5.58
N GLU A 116 -1.85 8.57 4.93
CA GLU A 116 -2.74 7.49 5.35
C GLU A 116 -2.14 6.55 6.40
N ALA A 117 -0.86 6.66 6.72
CA ALA A 117 -0.19 5.79 7.70
C ALA A 117 -0.98 5.60 9.02
N PRO A 118 -1.65 6.62 9.59
CA PRO A 118 -2.48 6.44 10.78
C PRO A 118 -3.68 5.51 10.61
N ALA A 119 -4.11 5.22 9.37
CA ALA A 119 -5.21 4.29 9.09
C ALA A 119 -4.79 2.83 9.22
N PHE A 120 -3.49 2.54 9.32
CA PHE A 120 -2.93 1.21 9.46
C PHE A 120 -2.54 0.89 10.90
N HIS A 121 -2.44 -0.38 11.21
CA HIS A 121 -1.99 -0.88 12.52
C HIS A 121 -0.48 -0.60 12.69
N PRO A 122 -0.04 0.10 13.76
CA PRO A 122 1.35 0.57 13.90
C PRO A 122 2.41 -0.52 13.99
N GLY A 123 2.02 -1.76 14.36
CA GLY A 123 2.93 -2.90 14.42
C GLY A 123 2.82 -3.86 13.22
N ARG A 124 1.92 -3.59 12.26
CA ARG A 124 1.67 -4.44 11.08
C ARG A 124 1.43 -3.60 9.82
N CYS A 125 2.33 -2.66 9.61
CA CYS A 125 2.35 -1.76 8.47
C CYS A 125 3.79 -1.60 7.97
N ALA A 126 3.98 -1.52 6.67
CA ALA A 126 5.27 -1.27 6.04
C ALA A 126 5.14 -0.30 4.87
N GLU A 127 6.18 0.49 4.67
CA GLU A 127 6.40 1.27 3.46
C GLU A 127 7.28 0.48 2.49
N VAL A 128 7.08 0.71 1.21
CA VAL A 128 7.83 0.08 0.13
C VAL A 128 8.67 1.15 -0.55
N PHE A 129 9.97 0.90 -0.65
CA PHE A 129 10.92 1.81 -1.30
C PHE A 129 11.59 1.14 -2.49
N LYS A 130 11.93 1.96 -3.48
CA LYS A 130 12.83 1.58 -4.56
C LYS A 130 13.84 2.70 -4.79
N ASP A 131 15.13 2.36 -4.63
CA ASP A 131 16.25 3.30 -4.76
C ASP A 131 16.05 4.59 -3.92
N GLY A 132 15.54 4.44 -2.69
CA GLY A 132 15.25 5.54 -1.75
C GLY A 132 13.95 6.30 -2.03
N VAL A 133 13.20 5.96 -3.09
CA VAL A 133 11.89 6.56 -3.40
C VAL A 133 10.76 5.72 -2.81
N ALA A 134 9.86 6.35 -2.06
CA ALA A 134 8.69 5.70 -1.49
C ALA A 134 7.65 5.40 -2.57
N ILE A 135 7.46 4.13 -2.89
CA ILE A 135 6.54 3.67 -3.94
C ILE A 135 5.23 3.11 -3.41
N GLY A 136 5.10 2.87 -2.11
CA GLY A 136 3.86 2.36 -1.54
C GLY A 136 3.87 2.22 -0.02
N ILE A 137 2.67 2.02 0.52
CA ILE A 137 2.41 1.66 1.91
C ILE A 137 1.38 0.53 1.94
N PHE A 138 1.54 -0.43 2.84
CA PHE A 138 0.58 -1.52 3.01
C PHE A 138 0.58 -2.05 4.44
N GLY A 139 -0.49 -2.75 4.80
CA GLY A 139 -0.56 -3.41 6.10
C GLY A 139 -1.98 -3.80 6.52
N GLU A 140 -2.08 -4.24 7.76
CA GLU A 140 -3.37 -4.44 8.44
C GLU A 140 -4.00 -3.08 8.74
N LEU A 141 -5.27 -2.91 8.43
CA LEU A 141 -6.00 -1.68 8.79
C LEU A 141 -6.15 -1.58 10.32
N HIS A 142 -6.05 -0.35 10.83
CA HIS A 142 -6.22 -0.10 12.26
C HIS A 142 -7.62 -0.50 12.73
N PRO A 143 -7.79 -1.12 13.92
CA PRO A 143 -9.11 -1.50 14.42
C PRO A 143 -10.14 -0.37 14.43
N GLU A 144 -9.74 0.84 14.83
CA GLU A 144 -10.59 2.04 14.78
C GLU A 144 -11.01 2.41 13.34
N THR A 145 -10.13 2.20 12.34
CA THR A 145 -10.50 2.36 10.94
C THR A 145 -11.57 1.36 10.55
N LEU A 146 -11.41 0.08 10.90
CA LEU A 146 -12.38 -0.97 10.61
C LEU A 146 -13.72 -0.73 11.29
N GLU A 147 -13.71 -0.28 12.56
CA GLU A 147 -14.91 0.07 13.32
C GLU A 147 -15.69 1.21 12.66
N ASN A 148 -15.00 2.25 12.17
CA ASN A 148 -15.63 3.37 11.47
C ASN A 148 -16.37 2.96 10.18
N TYR A 149 -16.00 1.83 9.57
CA TYR A 149 -16.66 1.27 8.39
C TYR A 149 -17.56 0.06 8.71
N GLY A 150 -17.67 -0.33 9.99
CA GLY A 150 -18.47 -1.49 10.41
C GLY A 150 -17.91 -2.84 9.95
N ILE A 151 -16.61 -2.94 9.71
CA ILE A 151 -15.93 -4.19 9.33
C ILE A 151 -15.47 -4.91 10.59
N GLY A 152 -16.14 -6.01 10.95
CA GLY A 152 -15.87 -6.76 12.19
C GLY A 152 -14.75 -7.81 12.09
N VAL A 153 -13.97 -7.81 11.01
CA VAL A 153 -12.86 -8.75 10.77
C VAL A 153 -11.58 -8.00 10.43
N LYS A 154 -10.43 -8.67 10.57
CA LYS A 154 -9.17 -8.10 10.09
C LYS A 154 -9.23 -7.88 8.59
N ALA A 155 -8.78 -6.71 8.17
CA ALA A 155 -8.63 -6.37 6.77
C ALA A 155 -7.27 -5.74 6.51
N TYR A 156 -6.80 -5.90 5.30
CA TYR A 156 -5.50 -5.45 4.83
C TYR A 156 -5.70 -4.56 3.63
N ALA A 157 -4.89 -3.52 3.53
CA ALA A 157 -4.92 -2.61 2.40
C ALA A 157 -3.51 -2.27 1.94
N ALA A 158 -3.41 -1.79 0.71
CA ALA A 158 -2.20 -1.20 0.18
C ALA A 158 -2.55 0.01 -0.70
N LYS A 159 -1.67 1.00 -0.70
CA LYS A 159 -1.68 2.12 -1.63
C LYS A 159 -0.32 2.21 -2.30
N LEU A 160 -0.30 2.21 -3.63
CA LEU A 160 0.92 2.27 -4.42
C LEU A 160 0.90 3.51 -5.33
N ASN A 161 2.07 4.14 -5.46
CA ASN A 161 2.31 5.31 -6.30
C ASN A 161 2.63 4.87 -7.72
N LEU A 162 1.66 4.94 -8.63
CA LEU A 162 1.85 4.48 -10.01
C LEU A 162 2.94 5.23 -10.79
N PRO A 163 3.05 6.57 -10.72
CA PRO A 163 4.11 7.29 -11.43
C PRO A 163 5.51 6.83 -11.01
N GLU A 164 5.76 6.67 -9.71
CA GLU A 164 7.04 6.24 -9.15
C GLU A 164 7.35 4.77 -9.53
N MET A 165 6.33 3.90 -9.51
CA MET A 165 6.47 2.52 -9.96
C MET A 165 6.78 2.44 -11.46
N MET A 166 6.10 3.24 -12.28
CA MET A 166 6.37 3.28 -13.73
C MET A 166 7.77 3.80 -14.04
N ALA A 167 8.24 4.80 -13.29
CA ALA A 167 9.60 5.31 -13.43
C ALA A 167 10.66 4.26 -13.03
N ALA A 168 10.36 3.41 -12.04
CA ALA A 168 11.23 2.34 -11.57
C ALA A 168 11.13 1.04 -12.37
N SER A 169 10.12 0.91 -13.25
CA SER A 169 9.88 -0.31 -14.02
C SER A 169 10.95 -0.52 -15.11
N ILE A 170 11.39 -1.75 -15.27
CA ILE A 170 12.38 -2.14 -16.27
C ILE A 170 11.78 -3.24 -17.14
N GLN A 171 11.87 -3.05 -18.46
CA GLN A 171 11.48 -4.10 -19.38
C GLN A 171 12.37 -5.33 -19.18
N LYS A 172 11.75 -6.49 -18.89
CA LYS A 172 12.48 -7.76 -18.76
C LYS A 172 13.11 -8.14 -20.09
N VAL A 173 14.43 -8.23 -20.11
CA VAL A 173 15.19 -8.67 -21.26
C VAL A 173 15.61 -10.13 -21.04
N TYR A 174 15.53 -10.93 -22.10
CA TYR A 174 15.99 -12.32 -22.06
C TYR A 174 17.46 -12.41 -21.63
N LYS A 175 17.73 -13.20 -20.60
CA LYS A 175 19.09 -13.59 -20.19
C LYS A 175 19.29 -15.06 -20.51
N PRO A 176 20.38 -15.45 -21.24
CA PRO A 176 20.70 -16.85 -21.48
C PRO A 176 20.79 -17.63 -20.16
N LEU A 177 20.34 -18.86 -20.18
CA LEU A 177 20.50 -19.75 -19.03
C LEU A 177 21.99 -19.93 -18.70
N PRO A 178 22.38 -19.99 -17.42
CA PRO A 178 23.74 -20.25 -17.01
C PRO A 178 24.24 -21.57 -17.63
N LYS A 179 25.44 -21.57 -18.17
CA LYS A 179 26.07 -22.77 -18.78
C LYS A 179 26.37 -23.87 -17.76
N TYR A 180 26.57 -23.48 -16.51
CA TYR A 180 26.90 -24.39 -15.42
C TYR A 180 25.80 -24.37 -14.36
N PRO A 181 25.53 -25.51 -13.67
CA PRO A 181 24.57 -25.56 -12.59
C PRO A 181 25.01 -24.65 -11.41
N ALA A 182 24.04 -24.08 -10.74
CA ALA A 182 24.30 -23.30 -9.52
C ALA A 182 24.75 -24.20 -8.37
N THR A 183 25.62 -23.68 -7.51
CA THR A 183 25.98 -24.30 -6.24
C THR A 183 25.28 -23.58 -5.13
N THR A 184 24.51 -24.30 -4.30
CA THR A 184 23.87 -23.75 -3.10
C THR A 184 24.81 -23.88 -1.90
N ARG A 185 24.72 -22.93 -0.98
CA ARG A 185 25.44 -22.97 0.30
C ARG A 185 24.47 -22.50 1.39
N ASP A 186 24.48 -23.19 2.52
CA ASP A 186 23.69 -22.84 3.68
C ASP A 186 24.55 -22.07 4.66
N LEU A 187 23.99 -20.97 5.19
CA LEU A 187 24.59 -20.16 6.24
C LEU A 187 23.68 -20.20 7.47
N ALA A 188 24.25 -20.61 8.61
CA ALA A 188 23.58 -20.49 9.90
C ALA A 188 24.09 -19.23 10.61
N VAL A 189 23.20 -18.29 10.88
CA VAL A 189 23.51 -17.01 11.51
C VAL A 189 22.81 -16.93 12.85
N VAL A 190 23.51 -16.44 13.86
CA VAL A 190 22.93 -16.09 15.19
C VAL A 190 22.90 -14.58 15.28
N CYS A 191 21.72 -14.02 15.55
CA CYS A 191 21.51 -12.60 15.71
C CYS A 191 20.47 -12.33 16.79
N ASP A 192 20.34 -11.07 17.21
CA ASP A 192 19.29 -10.66 18.14
C ASP A 192 17.90 -10.75 17.45
N GLU A 193 16.86 -11.02 18.24
CA GLU A 193 15.50 -11.31 17.74
C GLU A 193 14.84 -10.09 17.06
N ASP A 194 15.28 -8.88 17.39
CA ASP A 194 14.79 -7.63 16.84
C ASP A 194 15.40 -7.24 15.49
N ILE A 195 16.40 -8.00 15.01
CA ILE A 195 17.04 -7.73 13.71
C ILE A 195 16.17 -8.26 12.57
N PRO A 196 15.67 -7.39 11.68
CA PRO A 196 14.90 -7.82 10.50
C PRO A 196 15.73 -8.70 9.57
N VAL A 197 15.11 -9.74 9.01
CA VAL A 197 15.75 -10.66 8.04
C VAL A 197 16.36 -9.91 6.85
N ALA A 198 15.72 -8.84 6.38
CA ALA A 198 16.25 -8.01 5.30
C ALA A 198 17.63 -7.39 5.61
N HIS A 199 17.96 -7.11 6.88
CA HIS A 199 19.29 -6.64 7.26
C HIS A 199 20.33 -7.75 7.13
N LEU A 200 19.96 -9.00 7.45
CA LEU A 200 20.83 -10.17 7.27
C LEU A 200 21.09 -10.43 5.78
N GLU A 201 20.06 -10.40 4.96
CA GLU A 201 20.16 -10.56 3.50
C GLU A 201 21.08 -9.50 2.89
N LYS A 202 20.92 -8.23 3.31
CA LYS A 202 21.76 -7.11 2.83
C LYS A 202 23.22 -7.22 3.27
N ALA A 203 23.48 -7.86 4.42
CA ALA A 203 24.85 -8.07 4.91
C ALA A 203 25.57 -9.26 4.22
N ILE A 204 24.80 -10.20 3.64
CA ILE A 204 25.33 -11.41 2.99
C ILE A 204 25.48 -11.20 1.47
N SER A 205 24.69 -10.30 0.86
CA SER A 205 24.70 -10.00 -0.59
C SER A 205 25.88 -9.14 -1.00
#